data_d501dafee10b39c91f8c4d11afd3dc66
#
_entry.id   d501dafee10b39c91f8c4d11afd3dc66
#
_cell.length_a   1.000
_cell.length_b   1.000
_cell.length_c   1.000
_cell.angle_alpha   90.00
_cell.angle_beta   90.00
_cell.angle_gamma   90.00
#
_symmetry.space_group_name_H-M   'P 1'
#
loop_
_entity.id
_entity.type
_entity.pdbx_description
1 polymer ?
#
loop_
_entity_poly.entity_id
_entity_poly.type
_entity_poly.pdbx_seq_one_letter_code
_entity_poly.pdbx_strand_id
1 'polypeptide(L)'
;MESASADQRRAAGERTRTRLMEAALDLIAERGEEGVTLRELTDAADANVAAVSYHFGALKSLCDAAIDQALERYLDAQEAAVSALAPDSTLEELAAAFARPMISALTKGGRDRAVIRIVARCGIDPPEGWDRFDARFDQIRADALEVLKPNVPGVKAPELIFRTRCAAGMLNWLALARVGEELGDKSEKQAERLLVPIVAGAFRGTTSA
;
A
#
# COMPACT_ATOMS: atom_id res chain seq x y z
N MET A 1 34.25 16.54 23.28
CA MET A 1 33.25 17.57 22.90
C MET A 1 32.91 17.56 21.40
N GLU A 2 33.83 17.25 20.50
CA GLU A 2 33.63 17.20 19.04
C GLU A 2 32.67 16.09 18.58
N SER A 3 32.73 14.90 19.17
CA SER A 3 31.86 13.75 18.87
C SER A 3 30.39 14.07 19.15
N ALA A 4 30.05 14.67 20.27
CA ALA A 4 28.69 15.04 20.64
C ALA A 4 28.06 16.07 19.67
N SER A 5 28.84 17.00 19.14
CA SER A 5 28.40 18.01 18.14
C SER A 5 28.19 17.38 16.77
N ALA A 6 28.99 16.38 16.40
CA ALA A 6 28.79 15.63 15.13
C ALA A 6 27.53 14.76 15.20
N ASP A 7 27.27 14.09 16.30
CA ASP A 7 26.08 13.27 16.52
C ASP A 7 24.78 14.11 16.51
N GLN A 8 24.83 15.31 17.13
CA GLN A 8 23.70 16.25 17.10
C GLN A 8 23.38 16.74 15.69
N ARG A 9 24.40 17.06 14.88
CA ARG A 9 24.22 17.48 13.48
C ARG A 9 23.64 16.33 12.62
N ARG A 10 24.13 15.12 12.82
CA ARG A 10 23.63 13.93 12.13
C ARG A 10 22.16 13.67 12.48
N ALA A 11 21.82 13.72 13.76
CA ALA A 11 20.44 13.56 14.22
C ALA A 11 19.51 14.66 13.70
N ALA A 12 19.99 15.91 13.56
CA ALA A 12 19.21 16.99 12.96
C ALA A 12 18.98 16.77 11.46
N GLY A 13 19.98 16.28 10.73
CA GLY A 13 19.86 15.91 9.33
C GLY A 13 18.83 14.78 9.11
N GLU A 14 18.89 13.74 9.91
CA GLU A 14 17.92 12.64 9.84
C GLU A 14 16.49 13.10 10.13
N ARG A 15 16.28 13.97 11.09
CA ARG A 15 14.94 14.57 11.34
C ARG A 15 14.42 15.36 10.13
N THR A 16 15.29 16.13 9.47
CA THR A 16 14.90 16.88 8.27
C THR A 16 14.56 15.94 7.12
N ARG A 17 15.37 14.90 6.91
CA ARG A 17 15.11 13.86 5.91
C ARG A 17 13.76 13.17 6.15
N THR A 18 13.46 12.82 7.41
CA THR A 18 12.18 12.20 7.79
C THR A 18 11.01 13.12 7.51
N ARG A 19 11.07 14.41 7.88
CA ARG A 19 9.99 15.38 7.60
C ARG A 19 9.74 15.57 6.11
N LEU A 20 10.77 15.61 5.29
CA LEU A 20 10.66 15.68 3.83
C LEU A 20 9.97 14.44 3.27
N MET A 21 10.33 13.25 3.74
CA MET A 21 9.67 12.00 3.33
C MET A 21 8.19 11.98 3.73
N GLU A 22 7.87 12.40 4.94
CA GLU A 22 6.51 12.47 5.46
C GLU A 22 5.63 13.44 4.65
N ALA A 23 6.14 14.64 4.38
CA ALA A 23 5.45 15.61 3.53
C ALA A 23 5.23 15.10 2.10
N ALA A 24 6.21 14.40 1.53
CA ALA A 24 6.08 13.78 0.23
C ALA A 24 4.99 12.70 0.22
N LEU A 25 4.97 11.80 1.21
CA LEU A 25 3.92 10.78 1.34
C LEU A 25 2.52 11.38 1.40
N ASP A 26 2.33 12.42 2.21
CA ASP A 26 1.02 13.06 2.38
C ASP A 26 0.56 13.75 1.08
N LEU A 27 1.43 14.52 0.45
CA LEU A 27 1.10 15.24 -0.80
C LEU A 27 0.85 14.28 -1.97
N ILE A 28 1.65 13.23 -2.13
CA ILE A 28 1.46 12.21 -3.17
C ILE A 28 0.13 11.46 -2.93
N ALA A 29 -0.19 11.12 -1.68
CA ALA A 29 -1.44 10.46 -1.34
C ALA A 29 -2.67 11.30 -1.70
N GLU A 30 -2.59 12.63 -1.56
CA GLU A 30 -3.69 13.54 -1.89
C GLU A 30 -3.84 13.76 -3.40
N ARG A 31 -2.74 14.02 -4.11
CA ARG A 31 -2.77 14.61 -5.46
C ARG A 31 -2.08 13.77 -6.53
N GLY A 32 -1.36 12.71 -6.16
CA GLY A 32 -0.45 11.98 -7.03
C GLY A 32 0.91 12.67 -7.14
N GLU A 33 1.88 11.97 -7.72
CA GLU A 33 3.26 12.46 -7.85
C GLU A 33 3.36 13.75 -8.66
N GLU A 34 2.66 13.80 -9.81
CA GLU A 34 2.68 14.97 -10.71
C GLU A 34 2.09 16.24 -10.08
N GLY A 35 1.25 16.09 -9.06
CA GLY A 35 0.65 17.21 -8.34
C GLY A 35 1.54 17.81 -7.22
N VAL A 36 2.76 17.29 -7.02
CA VAL A 36 3.66 17.75 -5.95
C VAL A 36 4.65 18.79 -6.48
N THR A 37 4.67 19.96 -5.86
CA THR A 37 5.67 20.98 -6.15
C THR A 37 6.73 21.07 -5.06
N LEU A 38 7.95 21.46 -5.45
CA LEU A 38 9.07 21.60 -4.52
C LEU A 38 8.76 22.59 -3.39
N ARG A 39 8.05 23.67 -3.70
CA ARG A 39 7.67 24.71 -2.75
C ARG A 39 6.67 24.18 -1.72
N GLU A 40 5.57 23.58 -2.15
CA GLU A 40 4.57 23.00 -1.26
C GLU A 40 5.17 21.94 -0.34
N LEU A 41 6.04 21.08 -0.89
CA LEU A 41 6.71 20.04 -0.14
C LEU A 41 7.64 20.62 0.94
N THR A 42 8.44 21.63 0.59
CA THR A 42 9.35 22.27 1.57
C THR A 42 8.61 23.06 2.62
N ASP A 43 7.49 23.73 2.25
CA ASP A 43 6.62 24.44 3.19
C ASP A 43 5.96 23.43 4.16
N ALA A 44 5.43 22.30 3.66
CA ALA A 44 4.83 21.25 4.48
C ALA A 44 5.83 20.57 5.42
N ALA A 45 7.09 20.41 4.97
CA ALA A 45 8.16 19.79 5.76
C ALA A 45 8.84 20.76 6.74
N ASP A 46 8.48 22.04 6.77
CA ASP A 46 9.26 23.09 7.46
C ASP A 46 10.76 22.97 7.15
N ALA A 47 11.09 22.93 5.85
CA ALA A 47 12.44 22.75 5.34
C ALA A 47 12.72 23.74 4.20
N ASN A 48 13.98 23.88 3.81
CA ASN A 48 14.36 24.69 2.66
C ASN A 48 14.67 23.82 1.43
N VAL A 49 14.66 24.44 0.26
CA VAL A 49 14.96 23.76 -1.02
C VAL A 49 16.33 23.09 -1.01
N ALA A 50 17.33 23.70 -0.35
CA ALA A 50 18.66 23.12 -0.25
C ALA A 50 18.67 21.78 0.51
N ALA A 51 17.75 21.58 1.45
CA ALA A 51 17.62 20.30 2.16
C ALA A 51 17.15 19.17 1.23
N VAL A 52 16.24 19.45 0.28
CA VAL A 52 15.82 18.46 -0.72
C VAL A 52 17.01 18.07 -1.59
N SER A 53 17.74 19.05 -2.10
CA SER A 53 18.93 18.80 -2.92
C SER A 53 20.02 18.04 -2.16
N TYR A 54 20.21 18.37 -0.87
CA TYR A 54 21.21 17.71 -0.01
C TYR A 54 20.86 16.24 0.29
N HIS A 55 19.60 15.96 0.64
CA HIS A 55 19.19 14.63 1.10
C HIS A 55 18.76 13.69 -0.03
N PHE A 56 18.24 14.23 -1.13
CA PHE A 56 17.61 13.44 -2.20
C PHE A 56 18.10 13.80 -3.61
N GLY A 57 18.85 14.88 -3.77
CA GLY A 57 19.30 15.37 -5.07
C GLY A 57 18.24 16.15 -5.82
N ALA A 58 17.04 15.60 -6.02
CA ALA A 58 15.94 16.22 -6.74
C ALA A 58 14.59 15.91 -6.10
N LEU A 59 13.55 16.69 -6.45
CA LEU A 59 12.17 16.44 -6.03
C LEU A 59 11.69 15.06 -6.49
N LYS A 60 11.95 14.70 -7.77
CA LYS A 60 11.57 13.38 -8.30
C LYS A 60 12.15 12.25 -7.45
N SER A 61 13.42 12.29 -7.12
CA SER A 61 14.07 11.25 -6.30
C SER A 61 13.48 11.15 -4.88
N LEU A 62 13.01 12.27 -4.32
CA LEU A 62 12.30 12.27 -3.05
C LEU A 62 10.91 11.63 -3.21
N CYS A 63 10.17 11.95 -4.28
CA CYS A 63 8.88 11.33 -4.56
C CYS A 63 9.02 9.83 -4.82
N ASP A 64 9.99 9.41 -5.63
CA ASP A 64 10.30 8.01 -5.88
C ASP A 64 10.60 7.26 -4.57
N ALA A 65 11.44 7.82 -3.71
CA ALA A 65 11.76 7.22 -2.40
C ALA A 65 10.53 7.11 -1.48
N ALA A 66 9.62 8.08 -1.53
CA ALA A 66 8.38 8.03 -0.76
C ALA A 66 7.41 6.95 -1.28
N ILE A 67 7.28 6.83 -2.61
CA ILE A 67 6.49 5.78 -3.26
C ILE A 67 7.06 4.40 -2.93
N ASP A 68 8.38 4.22 -3.08
CA ASP A 68 9.06 2.97 -2.75
C ASP A 68 8.82 2.56 -1.29
N GLN A 69 8.96 3.48 -0.36
CA GLN A 69 8.70 3.22 1.05
C GLN A 69 7.25 2.80 1.32
N ALA A 70 6.29 3.42 0.62
CA ALA A 70 4.88 3.06 0.75
C ALA A 70 4.62 1.64 0.22
N LEU A 71 5.17 1.30 -0.95
CA LEU A 71 5.06 -0.01 -1.57
C LEU A 71 5.70 -1.11 -0.72
N GLU A 72 6.93 -0.90 -0.24
CA GLU A 72 7.63 -1.85 0.64
C GLU A 72 6.79 -2.15 1.90
N ARG A 73 6.32 -1.13 2.59
CA ARG A 73 5.48 -1.31 3.79
C ARG A 73 4.20 -2.10 3.50
N TYR A 74 3.56 -1.84 2.37
CA TYR A 74 2.37 -2.57 1.97
C TYR A 74 2.69 -4.02 1.63
N LEU A 75 3.73 -4.27 0.85
CA LEU A 75 4.15 -5.61 0.46
C LEU A 75 4.54 -6.44 1.67
N ASP A 76 5.31 -5.88 2.63
CA ASP A 76 5.66 -6.56 3.87
C ASP A 76 4.40 -6.99 4.64
N ALA A 77 3.42 -6.10 4.76
CA ALA A 77 2.16 -6.41 5.46
C ALA A 77 1.33 -7.47 4.70
N GLN A 78 1.31 -7.41 3.37
CA GLN A 78 0.56 -8.35 2.53
C GLN A 78 1.22 -9.73 2.53
N GLU A 79 2.54 -9.80 2.38
CA GLU A 79 3.32 -11.04 2.49
C GLU A 79 3.10 -11.71 3.85
N ALA A 80 3.23 -10.94 4.94
CA ALA A 80 2.99 -11.45 6.29
C ALA A 80 1.57 -12.02 6.46
N ALA A 81 0.56 -11.33 5.91
CA ALA A 81 -0.83 -11.76 6.00
C ALA A 81 -1.11 -13.05 5.21
N VAL A 82 -0.55 -13.19 4.01
CA VAL A 82 -0.74 -14.37 3.16
C VAL A 82 0.09 -15.55 3.67
N SER A 83 1.34 -15.33 4.05
CA SER A 83 2.23 -16.38 4.57
C SER A 83 1.77 -16.97 5.92
N ALA A 84 0.91 -16.26 6.65
CA ALA A 84 0.31 -16.77 7.89
C ALA A 84 -0.84 -17.76 7.64
N LEU A 85 -1.30 -17.90 6.41
CA LEU A 85 -2.38 -18.84 6.06
C LEU A 85 -1.86 -20.27 6.00
N ALA A 86 -2.67 -21.19 6.52
CA ALA A 86 -2.44 -22.62 6.36
C ALA A 86 -2.96 -23.11 5.00
N PRO A 87 -2.45 -24.23 4.47
CA PRO A 87 -2.91 -24.78 3.19
C PRO A 87 -4.41 -25.14 3.15
N ASP A 88 -5.02 -25.36 4.31
CA ASP A 88 -6.44 -25.66 4.52
C ASP A 88 -7.27 -24.44 4.94
N SER A 89 -6.68 -23.24 4.90
CA SER A 89 -7.40 -22.00 5.18
C SER A 89 -8.58 -21.82 4.23
N THR A 90 -9.63 -21.25 4.78
CA THR A 90 -10.87 -20.97 4.06
C THR A 90 -10.75 -19.79 3.09
N LEU A 91 -11.70 -19.70 2.17
CA LEU A 91 -11.79 -18.57 1.24
C LEU A 91 -11.97 -17.23 1.98
N GLU A 92 -12.70 -17.25 3.09
CA GLU A 92 -12.93 -16.09 3.94
C GLU A 92 -11.64 -15.65 4.67
N GLU A 93 -10.81 -16.59 5.11
CA GLU A 93 -9.51 -16.28 5.71
C GLU A 93 -8.55 -15.70 4.68
N LEU A 94 -8.52 -16.24 3.46
CA LEU A 94 -7.75 -15.67 2.36
C LEU A 94 -8.24 -14.25 2.01
N ALA A 95 -9.56 -14.06 1.91
CA ALA A 95 -10.15 -12.75 1.65
C ALA A 95 -9.81 -11.74 2.75
N ALA A 96 -9.81 -12.18 4.02
CA ALA A 96 -9.40 -11.36 5.15
C ALA A 96 -7.91 -10.99 5.06
N ALA A 97 -7.02 -11.93 4.71
CA ALA A 97 -5.60 -11.66 4.52
C ALA A 97 -5.35 -10.61 3.43
N PHE A 98 -6.12 -10.63 2.35
CA PHE A 98 -6.05 -9.62 1.29
C PHE A 98 -6.58 -8.26 1.72
N ALA A 99 -7.67 -8.22 2.49
CA ALA A 99 -8.36 -6.98 2.85
C ALA A 99 -7.75 -6.27 4.06
N ARG A 100 -7.18 -7.00 5.02
CA ARG A 100 -6.70 -6.45 6.30
C ARG A 100 -5.69 -5.33 6.20
N PRO A 101 -4.63 -5.39 5.36
CA PRO A 101 -3.68 -4.29 5.26
C PRO A 101 -4.37 -2.97 4.89
N MET A 102 -5.31 -3.02 3.95
CA MET A 102 -6.08 -1.85 3.54
C MET A 102 -7.08 -1.40 4.63
N ILE A 103 -7.84 -2.33 5.21
CA ILE A 103 -8.80 -2.01 6.29
C ILE A 103 -8.08 -1.34 7.44
N SER A 104 -6.97 -1.93 7.91
CA SER A 104 -6.16 -1.38 8.99
C SER A 104 -5.65 0.02 8.67
N ALA A 105 -5.15 0.23 7.45
CA ALA A 105 -4.67 1.55 7.02
C ALA A 105 -5.79 2.60 6.96
N LEU A 106 -6.95 2.26 6.42
CA LEU A 106 -8.09 3.18 6.33
C LEU A 106 -8.67 3.53 7.71
N THR A 107 -8.81 2.55 8.61
CA THR A 107 -9.41 2.75 9.94
C THR A 107 -8.47 3.45 10.91
N LYS A 108 -7.16 3.22 10.82
CA LYS A 108 -6.16 3.97 11.60
C LYS A 108 -6.01 5.41 11.13
N GLY A 109 -6.21 5.65 9.85
CA GLY A 109 -6.08 6.99 9.27
C GLY A 109 -4.64 7.49 9.19
N GLY A 110 -4.47 8.80 9.09
CA GLY A 110 -3.15 9.46 9.07
C GLY A 110 -2.20 8.86 8.03
N ARG A 111 -0.97 8.59 8.43
CA ARG A 111 0.09 8.09 7.53
C ARG A 111 -0.20 6.72 6.93
N ASP A 112 -0.87 5.82 7.65
CA ASP A 112 -1.21 4.51 7.12
C ASP A 112 -2.21 4.64 5.97
N ARG A 113 -3.17 5.59 6.08
CA ARG A 113 -4.09 5.94 4.99
C ARG A 113 -3.34 6.55 3.79
N ALA A 114 -2.35 7.41 4.02
CA ALA A 114 -1.52 7.96 2.95
C ALA A 114 -0.79 6.84 2.18
N VAL A 115 -0.15 5.92 2.89
CA VAL A 115 0.52 4.76 2.29
C VAL A 115 -0.43 3.96 1.41
N ILE A 116 -1.61 3.56 1.90
CA ILE A 116 -2.52 2.73 1.10
C ILE A 116 -3.09 3.48 -0.11
N ARG A 117 -3.26 4.81 -0.03
CA ARG A 117 -3.68 5.61 -1.19
C ARG A 117 -2.60 5.67 -2.27
N ILE A 118 -1.32 5.78 -1.89
CA ILE A 118 -0.21 5.71 -2.84
C ILE A 118 -0.19 4.34 -3.52
N VAL A 119 -0.22 3.25 -2.74
CA VAL A 119 -0.26 1.88 -3.27
C VAL A 119 -1.43 1.69 -4.24
N ALA A 120 -2.61 2.19 -3.89
CA ALA A 120 -3.80 2.09 -4.72
C ALA A 120 -3.66 2.86 -6.05
N ARG A 121 -3.06 4.05 -6.03
CA ARG A 121 -2.74 4.81 -7.26
C ARG A 121 -1.78 4.05 -8.14
N CYS A 122 -0.67 3.57 -7.59
CA CYS A 122 0.32 2.78 -8.31
C CYS A 122 -0.28 1.48 -8.89
N GLY A 123 -1.24 0.87 -8.20
CA GLY A 123 -1.94 -0.32 -8.70
C GLY A 123 -2.92 -0.05 -9.85
N ILE A 124 -3.36 1.20 -10.04
CA ILE A 124 -4.22 1.64 -11.16
C ILE A 124 -3.38 2.21 -12.30
N ASP A 125 -2.40 3.04 -11.97
CA ASP A 125 -1.48 3.71 -12.90
C ASP A 125 -0.05 3.53 -12.39
N PRO A 126 0.63 2.45 -12.82
CA PRO A 126 1.96 2.12 -12.34
C PRO A 126 3.00 3.18 -12.73
N PRO A 127 3.81 3.68 -11.78
CA PRO A 127 4.88 4.62 -12.09
C PRO A 127 6.03 3.95 -12.83
N GLU A 128 6.94 4.76 -13.39
CA GLU A 128 8.19 4.27 -13.97
C GLU A 128 8.98 3.41 -12.98
N GLY A 129 9.50 2.26 -13.44
CA GLY A 129 10.26 1.31 -12.61
C GLY A 129 9.39 0.44 -11.69
N TRP A 130 8.09 0.36 -11.94
CA TRP A 130 7.17 -0.53 -11.21
C TRP A 130 7.58 -2.00 -11.24
N ASP A 131 8.19 -2.46 -12.34
CA ASP A 131 8.64 -3.83 -12.57
C ASP A 131 9.59 -4.36 -11.47
N ARG A 132 10.26 -3.49 -10.72
CA ARG A 132 11.06 -3.89 -9.54
C ARG A 132 10.23 -4.52 -8.42
N PHE A 133 8.94 -4.26 -8.38
CA PHE A 133 8.00 -4.83 -7.40
C PHE A 133 7.24 -6.05 -7.93
N ASP A 134 7.24 -6.29 -9.24
CA ASP A 134 6.46 -7.36 -9.89
C ASP A 134 6.75 -8.73 -9.30
N ALA A 135 8.02 -9.04 -9.04
CA ALA A 135 8.42 -10.34 -8.48
C ALA A 135 7.78 -10.59 -7.10
N ARG A 136 7.70 -9.55 -6.24
CA ARG A 136 7.06 -9.66 -4.93
C ARG A 136 5.54 -9.81 -5.05
N PHE A 137 4.90 -9.04 -5.92
CA PHE A 137 3.46 -9.17 -6.20
C PHE A 137 3.13 -10.55 -6.78
N ASP A 138 3.98 -11.08 -7.67
CA ASP A 138 3.81 -12.42 -8.25
C ASP A 138 3.97 -13.52 -7.21
N GLN A 139 4.91 -13.40 -6.27
CA GLN A 139 5.08 -14.35 -5.18
C GLN A 139 3.86 -14.36 -4.25
N ILE A 140 3.42 -13.19 -3.78
CA ILE A 140 2.21 -13.07 -2.94
C ILE A 140 1.00 -13.72 -3.65
N ARG A 141 0.88 -13.50 -4.96
CA ARG A 141 -0.17 -14.06 -5.78
C ARG A 141 -0.06 -15.58 -5.90
N ALA A 142 1.15 -16.10 -6.07
CA ALA A 142 1.41 -17.54 -6.11
C ALA A 142 1.03 -18.21 -4.79
N ASP A 143 1.44 -17.65 -3.66
CA ASP A 143 1.09 -18.16 -2.33
C ASP A 143 -0.42 -18.13 -2.09
N ALA A 144 -1.09 -17.05 -2.48
CA ALA A 144 -2.55 -16.95 -2.41
C ALA A 144 -3.26 -18.00 -3.28
N LEU A 145 -2.71 -18.32 -4.46
CA LEU A 145 -3.28 -19.34 -5.34
C LEU A 145 -3.20 -20.75 -4.75
N GLU A 146 -2.19 -21.07 -3.96
CA GLU A 146 -2.11 -22.37 -3.27
C GLU A 146 -3.26 -22.56 -2.27
N VAL A 147 -3.67 -21.49 -1.58
CA VAL A 147 -4.84 -21.49 -0.69
C VAL A 147 -6.15 -21.44 -1.48
N LEU A 148 -6.18 -20.70 -2.59
CA LEU A 148 -7.40 -20.49 -3.38
C LEU A 148 -7.85 -21.74 -4.15
N LYS A 149 -6.92 -22.47 -4.77
CA LYS A 149 -7.21 -23.65 -5.62
C LYS A 149 -8.10 -24.70 -4.94
N PRO A 150 -7.82 -25.15 -3.71
CA PRO A 150 -8.66 -26.14 -3.04
C PRO A 150 -10.09 -25.64 -2.75
N ASN A 151 -10.24 -24.33 -2.55
CA ASN A 151 -11.51 -23.69 -2.20
C ASN A 151 -12.45 -23.47 -3.39
N VAL A 152 -11.93 -23.55 -4.62
CA VAL A 152 -12.71 -23.34 -5.88
C VAL A 152 -12.38 -24.43 -6.89
N PRO A 153 -12.76 -25.69 -6.61
CA PRO A 153 -12.44 -26.84 -7.46
C PRO A 153 -13.00 -26.67 -8.88
N GLY A 154 -12.23 -27.08 -9.87
CA GLY A 154 -12.63 -27.02 -11.29
C GLY A 154 -12.31 -25.69 -11.99
N VAL A 155 -11.91 -24.65 -11.26
CA VAL A 155 -11.50 -23.37 -11.86
C VAL A 155 -10.04 -23.43 -12.31
N LYS A 156 -9.77 -22.99 -13.55
CA LYS A 156 -8.42 -23.02 -14.13
C LYS A 156 -7.55 -21.90 -13.59
N ALA A 157 -6.23 -22.10 -13.50
CA ALA A 157 -5.27 -21.12 -12.98
C ALA A 157 -5.37 -19.72 -13.63
N PRO A 158 -5.53 -19.56 -14.96
CA PRO A 158 -5.69 -18.22 -15.55
C PRO A 158 -6.91 -17.46 -15.02
N GLU A 159 -8.02 -18.16 -14.77
CA GLU A 159 -9.22 -17.56 -14.20
C GLU A 159 -9.01 -17.18 -12.73
N LEU A 160 -8.32 -18.01 -11.94
CA LEU A 160 -8.00 -17.69 -10.56
C LEU A 160 -7.10 -16.45 -10.46
N ILE A 161 -6.10 -16.35 -11.34
CA ILE A 161 -5.24 -15.14 -11.45
C ILE A 161 -6.09 -13.91 -11.79
N PHE A 162 -7.02 -14.03 -12.72
CA PHE A 162 -7.93 -12.94 -13.08
C PHE A 162 -8.80 -12.52 -11.90
N ARG A 163 -9.39 -13.48 -11.16
CA ARG A 163 -10.20 -13.20 -9.97
C ARG A 163 -9.40 -12.48 -8.87
N THR A 164 -8.17 -12.91 -8.61
CA THR A 164 -7.30 -12.23 -7.62
C THR A 164 -6.94 -10.81 -8.06
N ARG A 165 -6.70 -10.57 -9.35
CA ARG A 165 -6.48 -9.23 -9.90
C ARG A 165 -7.72 -8.35 -9.79
N CYS A 166 -8.90 -8.89 -10.05
CA CYS A 166 -10.17 -8.15 -9.87
C CYS A 166 -10.38 -7.76 -8.41
N ALA A 167 -10.11 -8.67 -7.47
CA ALA A 167 -10.20 -8.37 -6.04
C ALA A 167 -9.21 -7.26 -5.62
N ALA A 168 -7.95 -7.34 -6.07
CA ALA A 168 -6.96 -6.31 -5.82
C ALA A 168 -7.35 -4.95 -6.43
N GLY A 169 -7.83 -4.94 -7.68
CA GLY A 169 -8.32 -3.73 -8.35
C GLY A 169 -9.50 -3.08 -7.62
N MET A 170 -10.44 -3.89 -7.12
CA MET A 170 -11.54 -3.42 -6.29
C MET A 170 -11.04 -2.78 -4.99
N LEU A 171 -10.08 -3.40 -4.30
CA LEU A 171 -9.48 -2.86 -3.09
C LEU A 171 -8.75 -1.54 -3.36
N ASN A 172 -7.98 -1.45 -4.45
CA ASN A 172 -7.31 -0.21 -4.84
C ASN A 172 -8.32 0.91 -5.13
N TRP A 173 -9.39 0.60 -5.85
CA TRP A 173 -10.45 1.57 -6.10
C TRP A 173 -11.11 2.06 -4.80
N LEU A 174 -11.43 1.14 -3.87
CA LEU A 174 -12.00 1.48 -2.57
C LEU A 174 -11.12 2.41 -1.76
N ALA A 175 -9.80 2.21 -1.76
CA ALA A 175 -8.86 3.06 -1.04
C ALA A 175 -8.85 4.52 -1.53
N LEU A 176 -9.19 4.77 -2.80
CA LEU A 176 -9.23 6.10 -3.43
C LEU A 176 -10.63 6.71 -3.44
N ALA A 177 -11.67 5.91 -3.40
CA ALA A 177 -13.05 6.34 -3.52
C ALA A 177 -13.62 6.83 -2.17
N ARG A 178 -14.67 7.63 -2.22
CA ARG A 178 -15.42 8.10 -1.04
C ARG A 178 -15.89 6.96 -0.12
N VAL A 179 -16.21 5.80 -0.69
CA VAL A 179 -16.55 4.58 0.06
C VAL A 179 -15.42 4.15 1.01
N GLY A 180 -14.16 4.38 0.64
CA GLY A 180 -13.02 4.12 1.52
C GLY A 180 -12.96 5.06 2.72
N GLU A 181 -13.42 6.30 2.58
CA GLU A 181 -13.57 7.24 3.70
C GLU A 181 -14.65 6.75 4.66
N GLU A 182 -15.81 6.36 4.14
CA GLU A 182 -16.91 5.80 4.93
C GLU A 182 -16.51 4.49 5.65
N LEU A 183 -15.64 3.69 5.04
CA LEU A 183 -15.08 2.49 5.64
C LEU A 183 -14.10 2.86 6.78
N GLY A 184 -13.31 3.90 6.59
CA GLY A 184 -12.35 4.40 7.56
C GLY A 184 -12.99 4.98 8.83
N ASP A 185 -14.26 5.40 8.76
CA ASP A 185 -15.03 5.88 9.92
C ASP A 185 -15.55 4.73 10.82
N LYS A 186 -15.34 3.48 10.41
CA LYS A 186 -15.77 2.29 11.15
C LYS A 186 -14.64 1.71 12.00
N SER A 187 -14.98 0.91 12.98
CA SER A 187 -13.99 0.06 13.63
C SER A 187 -13.47 -0.99 12.64
N GLU A 188 -12.21 -1.44 12.82
CA GLU A 188 -11.58 -2.47 11.99
C GLU A 188 -12.46 -3.71 11.85
N LYS A 189 -13.06 -4.16 12.96
CA LYS A 189 -13.99 -5.30 12.99
C LYS A 189 -15.27 -5.07 12.17
N GLN A 190 -15.80 -3.86 12.16
CA GLN A 190 -16.97 -3.51 11.34
C GLN A 190 -16.60 -3.46 9.86
N ALA A 191 -15.45 -2.88 9.53
CA ALA A 191 -14.93 -2.83 8.18
C ALA A 191 -14.65 -4.24 7.60
N GLU A 192 -14.05 -5.14 8.41
CA GLU A 192 -13.86 -6.55 8.03
C GLU A 192 -15.20 -7.24 7.72
N ARG A 193 -16.21 -7.10 8.57
CA ARG A 193 -17.53 -7.70 8.35
C ARG A 193 -18.19 -7.28 7.06
N LEU A 194 -17.92 -6.07 6.59
CA LEU A 194 -18.47 -5.56 5.33
C LEU A 194 -17.66 -6.01 4.12
N LEU A 195 -16.35 -5.93 4.21
CA LEU A 195 -15.48 -6.06 3.04
C LEU A 195 -15.04 -7.51 2.76
N VAL A 196 -14.75 -8.29 3.80
CA VAL A 196 -14.26 -9.67 3.62
C VAL A 196 -15.22 -10.54 2.82
N PRO A 197 -16.55 -10.54 3.05
CA PRO A 197 -17.48 -11.32 2.24
C PRO A 197 -17.52 -10.92 0.75
N ILE A 198 -17.28 -9.63 0.45
CA ILE A 198 -17.24 -9.11 -0.93
C ILE A 198 -15.98 -9.63 -1.62
N VAL A 199 -14.82 -9.57 -0.95
CA VAL A 199 -13.56 -10.09 -1.49
C VAL A 199 -13.64 -11.61 -1.68
N ALA A 200 -14.18 -12.35 -0.70
CA ALA A 200 -14.41 -13.79 -0.82
C ALA A 200 -15.33 -14.13 -1.99
N GLY A 201 -16.37 -13.33 -2.20
CA GLY A 201 -17.25 -13.45 -3.37
C GLY A 201 -16.52 -13.25 -4.69
N ALA A 202 -15.60 -12.28 -4.77
CA ALA A 202 -14.77 -12.07 -5.95
C ALA A 202 -13.86 -13.28 -6.24
N PHE A 203 -13.29 -13.91 -5.21
CA PHE A 203 -12.51 -15.14 -5.37
C PHE A 203 -13.36 -16.33 -5.79
N ARG A 204 -14.54 -16.49 -5.19
CA ARG A 204 -15.46 -17.59 -5.51
C ARG A 204 -15.97 -17.51 -6.96
N GLY A 205 -16.23 -16.29 -7.42
CA GLY A 205 -16.90 -16.07 -8.72
C GLY A 205 -18.33 -16.61 -8.74
N THR A 206 -18.99 -16.51 -9.89
CA THR A 206 -20.27 -17.16 -10.12
C THR A 206 -20.02 -18.60 -10.55
N THR A 207 -20.52 -19.58 -9.82
CA THR A 207 -20.69 -20.93 -10.36
C THR A 207 -21.72 -20.83 -11.48
N SER A 208 -21.27 -21.00 -12.73
CA SER A 208 -22.22 -21.27 -13.83
C SER A 208 -22.94 -22.59 -13.50
N ALA A 209 -24.23 -22.50 -13.32
CA ALA A 209 -25.06 -23.66 -13.18
C ALA A 209 -25.11 -24.43 -14.51
#